data_449012cff892439e059d6685761006f4
#
_entry.id   449012cff892439e059d6685761006f4
#
_cell.length_a   1.000
_cell.length_b   1.000
_cell.length_c   1.000
_cell.angle_alpha   90.00
_cell.angle_beta   90.00
_cell.angle_gamma   90.00
#
_symmetry.space_group_name_H-M   'P 1'
#
loop_
_entity.id
_entity.type
_entity.pdbx_description
1 polymer ?
#
loop_
_entity_poly.entity_id
_entity_poly.type
_entity_poly.pdbx_seq_one_letter_code
_entity_poly.pdbx_strand_id
1 'polypeptide(L)'
;EMPVVQDISPIFKSLKELLDSYLALPQIDKNRIYIIGLSMGGMGTYDMAIRFPEVFAAAIPICGTVHPIRLANAKGVRFRIFHGDADNVVTVEGSRMAYRALKAAGADVEYIEFPGCGHDSWTPAFNYPGFMDWLFSQKKK
;
A
#
# COMPACT_ATOMS: atom_id res chain seq x y z
N GLU A 1 -14.61 7.07 19.97
CA GLU A 1 -14.42 5.61 20.03
C GLU A 1 -13.36 5.22 19.02
N MET A 2 -12.39 4.45 19.48
CA MET A 2 -11.40 3.87 18.58
C MET A 2 -12.12 2.90 17.64
N PRO A 3 -11.87 2.96 16.31
CA PRO A 3 -12.47 2.01 15.41
C PRO A 3 -12.04 0.60 15.81
N VAL A 4 -13.02 -0.28 15.91
CA VAL A 4 -12.76 -1.69 16.16
C VAL A 4 -11.84 -2.20 15.06
N VAL A 5 -10.70 -2.74 15.42
CA VAL A 5 -9.84 -3.44 14.48
C VAL A 5 -10.65 -4.64 13.98
N GLN A 6 -11.05 -4.59 12.72
CA GLN A 6 -11.76 -5.72 12.13
C GLN A 6 -10.85 -6.94 12.14
N ASP A 7 -11.41 -8.09 12.40
CA ASP A 7 -10.70 -9.36 12.30
C ASP A 7 -10.16 -9.51 10.88
N ILE A 8 -8.98 -10.11 10.77
CA ILE A 8 -8.37 -10.38 9.48
C ILE A 8 -9.27 -11.33 8.68
N SER A 9 -9.55 -10.98 7.42
CA SER A 9 -10.34 -11.86 6.56
C SER A 9 -9.59 -13.18 6.30
N PRO A 10 -10.32 -14.29 6.03
CA PRO A 10 -9.67 -15.57 5.71
C PRO A 10 -8.70 -15.49 4.53
N ILE A 11 -9.00 -14.65 3.53
CA ILE A 11 -8.12 -14.44 2.37
C ILE A 11 -6.79 -13.83 2.79
N PHE A 12 -6.82 -12.77 3.59
CA PHE A 12 -5.60 -12.11 4.05
C PHE A 12 -4.84 -12.96 5.06
N LYS A 13 -5.55 -13.76 5.85
CA LYS A 13 -4.91 -14.74 6.72
C LYS A 13 -4.13 -15.78 5.92
N SER A 14 -4.74 -16.33 4.87
CA SER A 14 -4.08 -17.28 3.96
C SER A 14 -2.89 -16.64 3.26
N LEU A 15 -3.04 -15.39 2.81
CA LEU A 15 -1.93 -14.64 2.19
C LEU A 15 -0.76 -14.46 3.17
N LYS A 16 -1.05 -14.14 4.43
CA LYS A 16 -0.01 -14.01 5.46
C LYS A 16 0.70 -15.33 5.72
N GLU A 17 -0.04 -16.45 5.77
CA GLU A 17 0.54 -17.78 5.93
C GLU A 17 1.47 -18.13 4.76
N LEU A 18 1.06 -17.82 3.52
CA LEU A 18 1.88 -18.00 2.33
C LEU A 18 3.15 -17.14 2.41
N LEU A 19 3.00 -15.87 2.77
CA LEU A 19 4.12 -14.95 2.95
C LEU A 19 5.11 -15.49 3.99
N ASP A 20 4.62 -15.95 5.13
CA ASP A 20 5.46 -16.51 6.20
C ASP A 20 6.27 -17.72 5.72
N SER A 21 5.70 -18.55 4.83
CA SER A 21 6.41 -19.68 4.26
C SER A 21 7.60 -19.25 3.40
N TYR A 22 7.47 -18.14 2.66
CA TYR A 22 8.59 -17.57 1.91
C TYR A 22 9.61 -16.89 2.82
N LEU A 23 9.15 -16.17 3.84
CA LEU A 23 10.03 -15.47 4.79
C LEU A 23 10.91 -16.47 5.58
N ALA A 24 10.50 -17.72 5.69
CA ALA A 24 11.28 -18.77 6.34
C ALA A 24 12.46 -19.28 5.47
N LEU A 25 12.49 -18.94 4.17
CA LEU A 25 13.54 -19.37 3.27
C LEU A 25 14.82 -18.55 3.48
N PRO A 26 16.00 -19.20 3.54
CA PRO A 26 17.26 -18.51 3.86
C PRO A 26 17.72 -17.53 2.77
N GLN A 27 17.27 -17.69 1.51
CA GLN A 27 17.63 -16.81 0.40
C GLN A 27 16.82 -15.52 0.34
N ILE A 28 15.79 -15.36 1.18
CA ILE A 28 14.95 -14.17 1.20
C ILE A 28 15.56 -13.11 2.13
N ASP A 29 15.76 -11.92 1.60
CA ASP A 29 16.13 -10.74 2.39
C ASP A 29 14.88 -10.16 3.07
N LYS A 30 14.75 -10.43 4.36
CA LYS A 30 13.59 -9.99 5.16
C LYS A 30 13.49 -8.47 5.33
N ASN A 31 14.54 -7.73 4.98
CA ASN A 31 14.54 -6.28 5.02
C ASN A 31 14.02 -5.65 3.72
N ARG A 32 13.77 -6.47 2.69
CA ARG A 32 13.40 -6.02 1.34
C ARG A 32 12.13 -6.74 0.86
N ILE A 33 11.09 -6.69 1.66
CA ILE A 33 9.78 -7.24 1.32
C ILE A 33 8.86 -6.08 0.94
N TYR A 34 8.20 -6.21 -0.19
CA TYR A 34 7.37 -5.17 -0.78
C TYR A 34 5.98 -5.69 -1.06
N ILE A 35 5.00 -4.79 -1.04
CA ILE A 35 3.63 -5.13 -1.40
C ILE A 35 3.08 -4.11 -2.39
N ILE A 36 2.50 -4.61 -3.48
CA ILE A 36 1.87 -3.82 -4.53
C ILE A 36 0.49 -4.39 -4.80
N GLY A 37 -0.47 -3.54 -5.06
CA GLY A 37 -1.79 -3.99 -5.48
C GLY A 37 -2.58 -2.88 -6.15
N LEU A 38 -3.47 -3.25 -7.04
CA LEU A 38 -4.35 -2.33 -7.75
C LEU A 38 -5.81 -2.59 -7.42
N SER A 39 -6.63 -1.54 -7.37
CA SER A 39 -8.07 -1.62 -7.10
C SER A 39 -8.35 -2.33 -5.77
N MET A 40 -9.05 -3.45 -5.76
CA MET A 40 -9.23 -4.28 -4.57
C MET A 40 -7.87 -4.72 -4.00
N GLY A 41 -6.89 -5.02 -4.85
CA GLY A 41 -5.51 -5.30 -4.43
C GLY A 41 -4.83 -4.10 -3.78
N GLY A 42 -5.19 -2.88 -4.17
CA GLY A 42 -4.74 -1.65 -3.49
C GLY A 42 -5.31 -1.56 -2.08
N MET A 43 -6.58 -1.91 -1.91
CA MET A 43 -7.20 -2.02 -0.58
C MET A 43 -6.49 -3.07 0.28
N GLY A 44 -6.18 -4.23 -0.31
CA GLY A 44 -5.42 -5.30 0.35
C GLY A 44 -4.00 -4.86 0.70
N THR A 45 -3.37 -4.05 -0.14
CA THR A 45 -2.04 -3.48 0.13
C THR A 45 -2.06 -2.63 1.40
N TYR A 46 -3.03 -1.75 1.54
CA TYR A 46 -3.22 -0.98 2.78
C TYR A 46 -3.47 -1.89 3.98
N ASP A 47 -4.40 -2.84 3.83
CA ASP A 47 -4.78 -3.72 4.94
C ASP A 47 -3.59 -4.55 5.45
N MET A 48 -2.84 -5.14 4.56
CA MET A 48 -1.65 -5.92 4.92
C MET A 48 -0.56 -5.05 5.57
N ALA A 49 -0.32 -3.85 5.03
CA ALA A 49 0.66 -2.93 5.61
C ALA A 49 0.25 -2.45 7.02
N ILE A 50 -1.05 -2.25 7.25
CA ILE A 50 -1.59 -1.86 8.56
C ILE A 50 -1.48 -3.00 9.57
N ARG A 51 -1.80 -4.23 9.16
CA ARG A 51 -1.81 -5.40 10.04
C ARG A 51 -0.41 -5.92 10.35
N PHE A 52 0.50 -5.84 9.37
CA PHE A 52 1.85 -6.40 9.45
C PHE A 52 2.91 -5.36 9.06
N PRO A 53 2.94 -4.20 9.73
CA PRO A 53 3.85 -3.12 9.34
C PRO A 53 5.32 -3.50 9.50
N GLU A 54 5.62 -4.47 10.36
CA GLU A 54 6.98 -4.95 10.59
C GLU A 54 7.54 -5.78 9.43
N VAL A 55 6.66 -6.23 8.51
CA VAL A 55 7.08 -7.10 7.39
C VAL A 55 7.58 -6.28 6.21
N PHE A 56 6.90 -5.18 5.87
CA PHE A 56 7.09 -4.51 4.59
C PHE A 56 8.03 -3.32 4.67
N ALA A 57 9.00 -3.27 3.75
CA ALA A 57 9.86 -2.10 3.55
C ALA A 57 9.12 -0.99 2.80
N ALA A 58 8.26 -1.37 1.86
CA ALA A 58 7.48 -0.43 1.06
C ALA A 58 6.16 -1.03 0.60
N ALA A 59 5.19 -0.15 0.33
CA ALA A 59 3.86 -0.49 -0.16
C ALA A 59 3.45 0.48 -1.27
N ILE A 60 2.92 -0.07 -2.37
CA ILE A 60 2.40 0.71 -3.49
C ILE A 60 0.93 0.35 -3.74
N PRO A 61 -0.01 1.04 -3.10
CA PRO A 61 -1.42 0.90 -3.43
C PRO A 61 -1.78 1.76 -4.65
N ILE A 62 -2.41 1.15 -5.64
CA ILE A 62 -2.84 1.80 -6.87
C ILE A 62 -4.37 1.78 -6.93
N CYS A 63 -5.00 2.94 -7.12
CA CYS A 63 -6.45 3.13 -7.19
C CYS A 63 -7.22 2.35 -6.10
N GLY A 64 -6.69 2.34 -4.90
CA GLY A 64 -7.31 1.73 -3.73
C GLY A 64 -7.96 2.76 -2.83
N THR A 65 -8.53 2.27 -1.74
CA THR A 65 -9.06 3.10 -0.65
C THR A 65 -8.83 2.42 0.69
N VAL A 66 -8.89 3.20 1.75
CA VAL A 66 -8.67 2.72 3.11
C VAL A 66 -9.33 3.69 4.09
N HIS A 67 -9.75 3.19 5.24
CA HIS A 67 -10.19 4.08 6.31
C HIS A 67 -8.95 4.79 6.89
N PRO A 68 -8.85 6.12 6.78
CA PRO A 68 -7.59 6.82 7.04
C PRO A 68 -7.09 6.70 8.48
N ILE A 69 -7.99 6.51 9.44
CA ILE A 69 -7.63 6.40 10.86
C ILE A 69 -6.76 5.16 11.16
N ARG A 70 -6.86 4.13 10.33
CA ARG A 70 -6.06 2.90 10.48
C ARG A 70 -4.60 3.08 10.08
N LEU A 71 -4.29 4.09 9.28
CA LEU A 71 -2.98 4.25 8.64
C LEU A 71 -1.85 4.61 9.60
N ALA A 72 -2.17 5.17 10.76
CA ALA A 72 -1.14 5.46 11.78
C ALA A 72 -0.35 4.21 12.16
N ASN A 73 -0.95 3.02 12.12
CA ASN A 73 -0.27 1.77 12.42
C ASN A 73 0.78 1.37 11.37
N ALA A 74 0.68 1.92 10.16
CA ALA A 74 1.60 1.64 9.05
C ALA A 74 2.63 2.75 8.83
N LYS A 75 2.78 3.69 9.75
CA LYS A 75 3.66 4.86 9.57
C LYS A 75 5.13 4.52 9.34
N GLY A 76 5.57 3.34 9.73
CA GLY A 76 6.94 2.87 9.51
C GLY A 76 7.19 2.28 8.12
N VAL A 77 6.14 2.02 7.36
CA VAL A 77 6.22 1.52 5.97
C VAL A 77 6.33 2.73 5.04
N ARG A 78 7.19 2.64 4.02
CA ARG A 78 7.25 3.67 2.99
C ARG A 78 6.17 3.43 1.95
N PHE A 79 5.42 4.50 1.64
CA PHE A 79 4.30 4.42 0.69
C PHE A 79 4.57 5.25 -0.56
N ARG A 80 4.19 4.70 -1.70
CA ARG A 80 4.00 5.46 -2.93
C ARG A 80 2.61 5.13 -3.46
N ILE A 81 1.74 6.14 -3.49
CA ILE A 81 0.32 5.98 -3.81
C ILE A 81 0.05 6.52 -5.21
N PHE A 82 -0.71 5.77 -6.02
CA PHE A 82 -1.11 6.18 -7.36
C PHE A 82 -2.62 6.14 -7.51
N HIS A 83 -3.20 7.13 -8.20
CA HIS A 83 -4.63 7.16 -8.49
C HIS A 83 -4.91 8.10 -9.67
N GLY A 84 -5.96 7.81 -10.44
CA GLY A 84 -6.46 8.71 -11.48
C GLY A 84 -7.56 9.61 -10.94
N ASP A 85 -7.55 10.89 -11.28
CA ASP A 85 -8.54 11.85 -10.77
C ASP A 85 -9.93 11.72 -11.41
N ALA A 86 -10.03 11.00 -12.53
CA ALA A 86 -11.29 10.71 -13.21
C ALA A 86 -11.82 9.29 -12.92
N ASP A 87 -11.32 8.63 -11.89
CA ASP A 87 -11.77 7.29 -11.49
C ASP A 87 -13.20 7.35 -10.97
N ASN A 88 -14.12 6.69 -11.67
CA ASN A 88 -15.54 6.61 -11.33
C ASN A 88 -15.93 5.26 -10.69
N VAL A 89 -14.98 4.39 -10.41
CA VAL A 89 -15.19 3.11 -9.73
C VAL A 89 -14.74 3.20 -8.27
N VAL A 90 -13.50 3.63 -8.05
CA VAL A 90 -12.96 3.93 -6.73
C VAL A 90 -12.55 5.40 -6.73
N THR A 91 -13.23 6.24 -5.96
CA THR A 91 -13.01 7.67 -6.01
C THR A 91 -11.59 8.04 -5.58
N VAL A 92 -11.00 9.02 -6.24
CA VAL A 92 -9.64 9.49 -5.96
C VAL A 92 -9.49 10.05 -4.55
N GLU A 93 -10.59 10.45 -3.93
CA GLU A 93 -10.57 11.02 -2.59
C GLU A 93 -10.03 10.06 -1.53
N GLY A 94 -10.24 8.75 -1.72
CA GLY A 94 -9.66 7.73 -0.84
C GLY A 94 -8.14 7.81 -0.78
N SER A 95 -7.48 7.97 -1.93
CA SER A 95 -6.02 8.11 -1.99
C SER A 95 -5.54 9.46 -1.46
N ARG A 96 -6.27 10.55 -1.73
CA ARG A 96 -5.96 11.86 -1.18
C ARG A 96 -6.02 11.86 0.35
N MET A 97 -7.04 11.25 0.92
CA MET A 97 -7.18 11.11 2.38
C MET A 97 -6.09 10.23 2.97
N ALA A 98 -5.75 9.11 2.31
CA ALA A 98 -4.67 8.23 2.75
C ALA A 98 -3.33 8.97 2.79
N TYR A 99 -3.02 9.74 1.76
CA TYR A 99 -1.81 10.55 1.71
C TYR A 99 -1.74 11.54 2.87
N ARG A 100 -2.83 12.28 3.10
CA ARG A 100 -2.89 13.26 4.21
C ARG A 100 -2.71 12.59 5.57
N ALA A 101 -3.36 11.44 5.78
CA ALA A 101 -3.28 10.71 7.05
C ALA A 101 -1.87 10.15 7.31
N LEU A 102 -1.24 9.60 6.28
CA LEU A 102 0.15 9.09 6.39
C LEU A 102 1.13 10.23 6.65
N LYS A 103 0.98 11.35 5.96
CA LYS A 103 1.80 12.56 6.22
C LYS A 103 1.64 13.04 7.66
N ALA A 104 0.42 13.14 8.14
CA ALA A 104 0.13 13.58 9.51
C ALA A 104 0.71 12.61 10.56
N ALA A 105 0.77 11.31 10.25
CA ALA A 105 1.38 10.30 11.13
C ALA A 105 2.91 10.29 11.08
N GLY A 106 3.53 11.07 10.20
CA GLY A 106 4.98 11.12 10.05
C GLY A 106 5.56 10.03 9.16
N ALA A 107 4.73 9.38 8.34
CA ALA A 107 5.20 8.37 7.40
C ALA A 107 5.96 8.99 6.22
N ASP A 108 6.86 8.21 5.63
CA ASP A 108 7.49 8.52 4.36
C ASP A 108 6.52 8.13 3.25
N VAL A 109 5.85 9.11 2.65
CA VAL A 109 4.79 8.88 1.66
C VAL A 109 4.87 9.88 0.50
N GLU A 110 4.69 9.35 -0.70
CA GLU A 110 4.56 10.09 -1.94
C GLU A 110 3.23 9.75 -2.60
N TYR A 111 2.59 10.75 -3.22
CA TYR A 111 1.34 10.54 -3.92
C TYR A 111 1.43 11.10 -5.34
N ILE A 112 1.12 10.26 -6.31
CA ILE A 112 1.09 10.63 -7.72
C ILE A 112 -0.34 10.49 -8.23
N GLU A 113 -0.93 11.60 -8.64
CA GLU A 113 -2.28 11.65 -9.21
C GLU A 113 -2.18 11.88 -10.71
N PHE A 114 -2.90 11.08 -11.49
CA PHE A 114 -2.89 11.18 -12.95
C PHE A 114 -4.11 11.96 -13.44
N PRO A 115 -3.93 13.18 -13.97
CA PRO A 115 -5.04 13.98 -14.48
C PRO A 115 -5.77 13.30 -15.63
N GLY A 116 -7.11 13.28 -15.59
CA GLY A 116 -7.95 12.71 -16.64
C GLY A 116 -7.93 11.19 -16.72
N CYS A 117 -7.22 10.52 -15.82
CA CYS A 117 -7.11 9.07 -15.81
C CYS A 117 -8.26 8.45 -15.02
N GLY A 118 -8.89 7.41 -15.59
CA GLY A 118 -9.95 6.65 -14.95
C GLY A 118 -9.42 5.57 -14.01
N HIS A 119 -10.22 4.50 -13.85
CA HIS A 119 -9.88 3.41 -12.93
C HIS A 119 -8.63 2.63 -13.33
N ASP A 120 -8.26 2.65 -14.60
CA ASP A 120 -7.09 1.93 -15.14
C ASP A 120 -5.74 2.64 -14.86
N SER A 121 -5.65 3.37 -13.76
CA SER A 121 -4.44 4.11 -13.38
C SER A 121 -3.22 3.21 -13.13
N TRP A 122 -3.39 1.90 -13.03
CA TRP A 122 -2.26 0.97 -12.98
C TRP A 122 -1.39 1.02 -14.24
N THR A 123 -1.96 1.32 -15.42
CA THR A 123 -1.17 1.44 -16.66
C THR A 123 -0.14 2.57 -16.56
N PRO A 124 -0.52 3.83 -16.30
CA PRO A 124 0.49 4.87 -16.12
C PRO A 124 1.32 4.69 -14.84
N ALA A 125 0.80 4.03 -13.80
CA ALA A 125 1.57 3.78 -12.58
C ALA A 125 2.75 2.86 -12.84
N PHE A 126 2.53 1.71 -13.48
CA PHE A 126 3.61 0.78 -13.82
C PHE A 126 4.61 1.36 -14.83
N ASN A 127 4.18 2.34 -15.64
CA ASN A 127 5.05 3.06 -16.57
C ASN A 127 5.65 4.34 -15.97
N TYR A 128 5.35 4.63 -14.71
CA TYR A 128 5.90 5.81 -14.05
C TYR A 128 7.42 5.70 -13.93
N PRO A 129 8.17 6.76 -14.32
CA PRO A 129 9.63 6.69 -14.32
C PRO A 129 10.21 6.28 -12.97
N GLY A 130 11.05 5.24 -12.98
CA GLY A 130 11.71 4.74 -11.79
C GLY A 130 10.82 3.94 -10.85
N PHE A 131 9.65 3.46 -11.27
CA PHE A 131 8.73 2.70 -10.43
C PHE A 131 9.42 1.52 -9.71
N MET A 132 10.05 0.64 -10.48
CA MET A 132 10.74 -0.53 -9.92
C MET A 132 12.04 -0.15 -9.21
N ASP A 133 12.79 0.80 -9.73
CA ASP A 133 14.02 1.26 -9.11
C ASP A 133 13.77 1.85 -7.73
N TRP A 134 12.71 2.65 -7.59
CA TRP A 134 12.31 3.16 -6.28
C TRP A 134 11.97 2.02 -5.33
N LEU A 135 11.15 1.07 -5.78
CA LEU A 135 10.70 -0.05 -4.96
C LEU A 135 11.87 -0.87 -4.43
N PHE A 136 12.76 -1.29 -5.34
CA PHE A 136 13.89 -2.14 -5.00
C PHE A 136 15.01 -1.40 -4.23
N SER A 137 14.99 -0.08 -4.22
CA SER A 137 15.90 0.72 -3.39
C SER A 137 15.46 0.79 -1.93
N GLN A 138 14.24 0.39 -1.61
CA GLN A 138 13.71 0.47 -0.25
C GLN A 138 14.22 -0.70 0.60
N LYS A 139 14.56 -0.39 1.84
CA LYS A 139 15.01 -1.35 2.85
C LYS A 139 14.41 -0.95 4.19
N LYS A 140 14.02 -1.91 5.01
CA LYS A 140 13.51 -1.60 6.36
C LYS A 140 14.54 -0.83 7.17
N LYS A 141 14.02 0.09 7.94
CA LYS A 141 14.83 0.92 8.86
C LYS A 141 15.37 0.09 10.00
#